data_eab867ec94e78181719d4f33569f7161
#
_entry.id   eab867ec94e78181719d4f33569f7161
#
_cell.length_a   1.000
_cell.length_b   1.000
_cell.length_c   1.000
_cell.angle_alpha   90.00
_cell.angle_beta   90.00
_cell.angle_gamma   90.00
#
_symmetry.space_group_name_H-M   'P 1'
#
loop_
_entity.id
_entity.type
_entity.pdbx_description
1 polymer ?
#
loop_
_entity_poly.entity_id
_entity_poly.type
_entity_poly.pdbx_seq_one_letter_code
_entity_poly.pdbx_strand_id
1 'polypeptide(L)'
;MRKILSLFVIFLFVSTAPGCLKDPLDQSSEDGGQMSGNESSWAHGLSSSCISYDEMERCWDLYAPATIDPQYCLENSCPLVFDFHGFNSNPEIQKTLSGFDDLSDEFGFVVVYPLGYENSWNSGWCCGEASENGIDDLGFILEISEQVEDIWNTDSARRYLTGYSNGCSMVQKLANEVSQFFAAAGCMAHYLLETPSPNYSPIPIIEVHGIHDPVIPYGETYGFSPWIQHSCDGDCQGAISNMETWAEMNGCSGSTPDTEIFEYDYSIIGYTQCENNASVQLFTLNLAHHNPYKKDYPSNNLWSPVTSNGNPTGIDSSLIVWEFLSQYSEES
;
A
#
# COMPACT_ATOMS: atom_id res chain seq x y z
N MET A 1 39.19 30.77 37.43
CA MET A 1 37.90 30.44 38.02
C MET A 1 36.87 31.44 37.51
N ARG A 2 36.13 31.13 36.47
CA ARG A 2 35.00 31.93 36.00
C ARG A 2 33.76 31.01 36.01
N LYS A 3 32.80 31.32 36.85
CA LYS A 3 31.49 30.66 36.96
C LYS A 3 30.62 31.14 35.81
N ILE A 4 30.14 30.22 34.99
CA ILE A 4 29.10 30.48 33.97
C ILE A 4 27.76 30.15 34.61
N LEU A 5 26.90 31.16 34.68
CA LEU A 5 25.55 31.09 35.21
C LEU A 5 24.63 30.68 34.07
N SER A 6 24.03 29.50 34.15
CA SER A 6 22.99 29.06 33.18
C SER A 6 21.65 29.64 33.58
N LEU A 7 21.09 30.45 32.69
CA LEU A 7 19.74 31.00 32.81
C LEU A 7 18.75 29.99 32.20
N PHE A 8 17.92 29.39 33.05
CA PHE A 8 16.74 28.62 32.58
C PHE A 8 15.60 29.62 32.30
N VAL A 9 15.20 29.71 31.05
CA VAL A 9 13.99 30.43 30.64
C VAL A 9 12.85 29.41 30.57
N ILE A 10 11.93 29.52 31.53
CA ILE A 10 10.67 28.74 31.51
C ILE A 10 9.68 29.50 30.66
N PHE A 11 9.27 28.94 29.50
CA PHE A 11 8.13 29.43 28.74
C PHE A 11 6.85 28.76 29.24
N LEU A 12 6.00 29.55 29.89
CA LEU A 12 4.63 29.20 30.19
C LEU A 12 3.79 29.45 28.92
N PHE A 13 3.31 28.38 28.29
CA PHE A 13 2.27 28.48 27.25
C PHE A 13 0.89 28.55 27.92
N VAL A 14 0.27 29.70 27.80
CA VAL A 14 -1.16 29.88 28.11
C VAL A 14 -1.94 29.52 26.87
N SER A 15 -2.67 28.41 26.92
CA SER A 15 -3.61 28.01 25.86
C SER A 15 -4.87 28.82 25.93
N THR A 16 -5.08 29.69 24.96
CA THR A 16 -6.40 30.30 24.71
C THR A 16 -7.06 29.57 23.53
N ALA A 17 -8.13 28.87 23.81
CA ALA A 17 -8.97 28.27 22.77
C ALA A 17 -9.75 29.38 22.02
N PRO A 18 -9.80 29.35 20.68
CA PRO A 18 -10.75 30.22 19.95
C PRO A 18 -12.11 29.52 19.87
N GLY A 19 -13.11 30.22 20.37
CA GLY A 19 -14.50 29.84 20.22
C GLY A 19 -14.96 29.92 18.76
N CYS A 20 -15.78 28.97 18.37
CA CYS A 20 -16.49 28.96 17.09
C CYS A 20 -17.47 30.13 17.01
N LEU A 21 -17.24 31.06 16.10
CA LEU A 21 -18.28 31.99 15.60
C LEU A 21 -18.89 31.34 14.34
N LYS A 22 -20.18 31.03 14.42
CA LYS A 22 -21.01 30.66 13.27
C LYS A 22 -21.37 31.93 12.51
N ASP A 23 -20.99 32.01 11.23
CA ASP A 23 -21.60 32.93 10.28
C ASP A 23 -22.85 32.29 9.67
N PRO A 24 -23.97 33.00 9.57
CA PRO A 24 -25.15 32.57 8.88
C PRO A 24 -25.17 33.15 7.45
N LEU A 25 -25.54 32.34 6.50
CA LEU A 25 -25.95 32.62 5.12
C LEU A 25 -25.09 31.94 4.05
N ASP A 26 -25.48 30.76 3.66
CA ASP A 26 -25.79 30.54 2.26
C ASP A 26 -26.86 29.46 2.13
N GLN A 27 -27.98 29.84 1.48
CA GLN A 27 -29.04 28.93 1.09
C GLN A 27 -28.81 28.55 -0.36
N SER A 28 -28.59 27.26 -0.60
CA SER A 28 -28.86 26.71 -1.93
C SER A 28 -29.40 25.27 -1.85
N SER A 29 -30.68 25.20 -2.15
CA SER A 29 -31.49 24.10 -2.72
C SER A 29 -31.28 22.69 -2.15
N GLU A 30 -32.20 22.36 -1.24
CA GLU A 30 -32.66 21.03 -0.93
C GLU A 30 -33.32 20.42 -2.18
N ASP A 31 -32.81 19.27 -2.64
CA ASP A 31 -33.65 18.30 -3.36
C ASP A 31 -33.73 17.05 -2.49
N GLY A 32 -34.81 17.01 -1.70
CA GLY A 32 -35.04 15.98 -0.70
C GLY A 32 -35.70 14.77 -1.33
N GLY A 33 -34.91 13.71 -1.52
CA GLY A 33 -35.41 12.35 -1.69
C GLY A 33 -35.33 11.60 -0.36
N GLN A 34 -36.42 11.59 0.40
CA GLN A 34 -36.57 10.78 1.61
C GLN A 34 -36.83 9.33 1.20
N MET A 35 -35.84 8.45 1.30
CA MET A 35 -36.04 7.00 1.30
C MET A 35 -35.70 6.43 2.67
N SER A 36 -36.69 5.77 3.27
CA SER A 36 -36.59 5.04 4.51
C SER A 36 -36.17 3.58 4.21
N GLY A 37 -35.00 3.19 4.68
CA GLY A 37 -34.48 1.85 4.62
C GLY A 37 -33.00 1.92 4.98
N ASN A 38 -32.50 0.96 5.72
CA ASN A 38 -31.07 0.81 6.01
C ASN A 38 -30.32 0.50 4.69
N GLU A 39 -30.16 1.49 3.83
CA GLU A 39 -29.36 1.39 2.62
C GLU A 39 -27.98 1.93 2.95
N SER A 40 -26.96 1.06 2.80
CA SER A 40 -25.57 1.44 2.75
C SER A 40 -25.41 2.55 1.70
N SER A 41 -25.02 3.75 2.13
CA SER A 41 -24.89 4.90 1.23
C SER A 41 -23.51 4.87 0.59
N TRP A 42 -23.46 4.70 -0.72
CA TRP A 42 -22.25 4.94 -1.52
C TRP A 42 -22.16 6.42 -1.95
N ALA A 43 -20.94 6.88 -2.23
CA ALA A 43 -20.69 8.23 -2.73
C ALA A 43 -19.48 8.24 -3.67
N HIS A 44 -19.52 9.09 -4.69
CA HIS A 44 -18.35 9.37 -5.53
C HIS A 44 -17.30 10.18 -4.78
N GLY A 45 -16.05 10.07 -5.25
CA GLY A 45 -14.90 10.73 -4.64
C GLY A 45 -14.44 10.02 -3.38
N LEU A 46 -13.82 10.77 -2.49
CA LEU A 46 -13.25 10.26 -1.25
C LEU A 46 -14.33 10.18 -0.16
N SER A 47 -14.41 9.03 0.48
CA SER A 47 -15.23 8.79 1.68
C SER A 47 -14.42 8.05 2.72
N SER A 48 -14.74 8.22 4.01
CA SER A 48 -14.08 7.52 5.12
C SER A 48 -15.10 6.70 5.88
N SER A 49 -14.71 5.49 6.28
CA SER A 49 -15.52 4.57 7.06
C SER A 49 -14.71 3.94 8.19
N CYS A 50 -15.40 3.52 9.25
CA CYS A 50 -14.78 2.81 10.36
C CYS A 50 -15.69 1.67 10.82
N ILE A 51 -15.08 0.62 11.35
CA ILE A 51 -15.77 -0.52 11.98
C ILE A 51 -15.17 -0.81 13.34
N SER A 52 -15.93 -1.50 14.17
CA SER A 52 -15.38 -2.16 15.36
C SER A 52 -14.87 -3.54 14.94
N TYR A 53 -13.56 -3.74 14.95
CA TYR A 53 -12.91 -4.99 14.63
C TYR A 53 -11.92 -5.34 15.73
N ASP A 54 -12.02 -6.56 16.28
CA ASP A 54 -11.21 -7.06 17.40
C ASP A 54 -11.16 -6.08 18.60
N GLU A 55 -12.35 -5.59 19.02
CA GLU A 55 -12.57 -4.62 20.11
C GLU A 55 -11.93 -3.23 19.89
N MET A 56 -11.44 -2.93 18.66
CA MET A 56 -10.83 -1.66 18.29
C MET A 56 -11.64 -0.97 17.18
N GLU A 57 -11.59 0.35 17.14
CA GLU A 57 -12.07 1.10 15.97
C GLU A 57 -10.99 1.07 14.88
N ARG A 58 -11.33 0.50 13.71
CA ARG A 58 -10.44 0.42 12.55
C ARG A 58 -11.08 1.13 11.37
N CYS A 59 -10.31 2.00 10.72
CA CYS A 59 -10.82 2.90 9.68
C CYS A 59 -10.12 2.71 8.34
N TRP A 60 -10.77 3.16 7.26
CA TRP A 60 -10.20 3.27 5.92
C TRP A 60 -10.82 4.43 5.16
N ASP A 61 -10.09 4.92 4.18
CA ASP A 61 -10.63 5.79 3.14
C ASP A 61 -10.93 4.97 1.89
N LEU A 62 -11.98 5.34 1.16
CA LEU A 62 -12.37 4.76 -0.11
C LEU A 62 -12.50 5.88 -1.13
N TYR A 63 -11.93 5.66 -2.32
CA TYR A 63 -12.13 6.50 -3.48
C TYR A 63 -12.86 5.75 -4.58
N ALA A 64 -13.89 6.36 -5.13
CA ALA A 64 -14.61 5.87 -6.30
C ALA A 64 -14.82 7.00 -7.30
N PRO A 65 -14.41 6.81 -8.58
CA PRO A 65 -14.51 7.86 -9.59
C PRO A 65 -15.97 8.15 -9.97
N ALA A 66 -16.23 9.37 -10.45
CA ALA A 66 -17.58 9.79 -10.86
C ALA A 66 -18.11 9.03 -12.10
N THR A 67 -17.26 8.24 -12.75
CA THR A 67 -17.60 7.46 -13.94
C THR A 67 -18.23 6.11 -13.64
N ILE A 68 -18.16 5.63 -12.40
CA ILE A 68 -18.73 4.34 -11.96
C ILE A 68 -19.68 4.54 -10.79
N ASP A 69 -20.66 3.65 -10.67
CA ASP A 69 -21.54 3.51 -9.52
C ASP A 69 -21.80 2.01 -9.26
N PRO A 70 -22.51 1.62 -8.18
CA PRO A 70 -22.74 0.21 -7.87
C PRO A 70 -23.46 -0.57 -8.98
N GLN A 71 -24.33 0.08 -9.75
CA GLN A 71 -25.01 -0.55 -10.88
C GLN A 71 -24.06 -0.75 -12.06
N TYR A 72 -23.21 0.24 -12.35
CA TYR A 72 -22.16 0.12 -13.34
C TYR A 72 -21.20 -1.01 -13.00
N CYS A 73 -20.77 -1.11 -11.73
CA CYS A 73 -19.86 -2.17 -11.27
C CYS A 73 -20.49 -3.56 -11.38
N LEU A 74 -21.79 -3.69 -11.05
CA LEU A 74 -22.51 -4.96 -11.22
C LEU A 74 -22.56 -5.42 -12.69
N GLU A 75 -22.66 -4.49 -13.63
CA GLU A 75 -22.76 -4.78 -15.06
C GLU A 75 -21.40 -4.95 -15.76
N ASN A 76 -20.33 -4.30 -15.23
CA ASN A 76 -19.02 -4.19 -15.89
C ASN A 76 -17.87 -4.76 -15.07
N SER A 77 -18.16 -5.38 -13.93
CA SER A 77 -17.13 -6.03 -13.09
C SER A 77 -16.00 -5.07 -12.68
N CYS A 78 -16.28 -4.03 -11.88
CA CYS A 78 -15.26 -3.08 -11.42
C CYS A 78 -14.22 -3.76 -10.53
N PRO A 79 -12.92 -3.56 -10.78
CA PRO A 79 -11.89 -4.01 -9.87
C PRO A 79 -11.93 -3.30 -8.51
N LEU A 80 -11.41 -3.98 -7.48
CA LEU A 80 -11.14 -3.43 -6.15
C LEU A 80 -9.63 -3.45 -5.91
N VAL A 81 -9.07 -2.30 -5.56
CA VAL A 81 -7.63 -2.14 -5.24
C VAL A 81 -7.47 -1.73 -3.79
N PHE A 82 -6.64 -2.44 -3.03
CA PHE A 82 -6.19 -2.03 -1.70
C PHE A 82 -4.81 -1.41 -1.81
N ASP A 83 -4.63 -0.16 -1.33
CA ASP A 83 -3.36 0.56 -1.36
C ASP A 83 -2.87 0.90 0.06
N PHE A 84 -1.85 0.17 0.50
CA PHE A 84 -1.34 0.18 1.87
C PHE A 84 -0.25 1.21 2.09
N HIS A 85 -0.42 2.07 3.08
CA HIS A 85 0.58 3.08 3.45
C HIS A 85 1.82 2.47 4.11
N GLY A 86 2.94 3.21 4.06
CA GLY A 86 4.18 2.85 4.74
C GLY A 86 4.14 3.11 6.26
N PHE A 87 5.21 2.70 6.95
CA PHE A 87 5.39 2.91 8.39
C PHE A 87 5.32 4.39 8.78
N ASN A 88 4.62 4.70 9.88
CA ASN A 88 4.35 6.07 10.34
C ASN A 88 3.71 6.99 9.27
N SER A 89 2.96 6.40 8.37
CA SER A 89 2.18 7.07 7.33
C SER A 89 0.67 6.86 7.56
N ASN A 90 -0.16 7.26 6.62
CA ASN A 90 -1.61 7.14 6.71
C ASN A 90 -2.25 7.16 5.31
N PRO A 91 -3.58 6.92 5.19
CA PRO A 91 -4.30 6.94 3.92
C PRO A 91 -4.11 8.21 3.10
N GLU A 92 -4.16 9.39 3.71
CA GLU A 92 -4.02 10.68 3.00
C GLU A 92 -2.65 10.82 2.33
N ILE A 93 -1.58 10.45 3.05
CA ILE A 93 -0.22 10.48 2.52
C ILE A 93 -0.06 9.44 1.42
N GLN A 94 -0.54 8.21 1.63
CA GLN A 94 -0.45 7.13 0.65
C GLN A 94 -1.14 7.51 -0.66
N LYS A 95 -2.38 7.95 -0.59
CA LYS A 95 -3.15 8.45 -1.72
C LYS A 95 -2.41 9.55 -2.51
N THR A 96 -1.81 10.50 -1.78
CA THR A 96 -1.04 11.61 -2.40
C THR A 96 0.20 11.10 -3.12
N LEU A 97 0.91 10.11 -2.55
CA LEU A 97 2.13 9.55 -3.13
C LEU A 97 1.82 8.66 -4.33
N SER A 98 0.93 7.70 -4.14
CA SER A 98 0.62 6.68 -5.13
C SER A 98 -0.16 7.23 -6.33
N GLY A 99 -1.09 8.16 -6.09
CA GLY A 99 -1.96 8.71 -7.13
C GLY A 99 -2.91 7.67 -7.72
N PHE A 100 -3.27 6.63 -6.97
CA PHE A 100 -4.24 5.62 -7.43
C PHE A 100 -5.64 6.21 -7.64
N ASP A 101 -5.99 7.36 -7.05
CA ASP A 101 -7.20 8.10 -7.38
C ASP A 101 -7.22 8.52 -8.87
N ASP A 102 -6.09 9.06 -9.36
CA ASP A 102 -5.95 9.48 -10.76
C ASP A 102 -6.06 8.26 -11.72
N LEU A 103 -5.47 7.12 -11.34
CA LEU A 103 -5.60 5.85 -12.09
C LEU A 103 -7.03 5.28 -12.01
N SER A 104 -7.68 5.39 -10.86
CA SER A 104 -9.07 5.00 -10.68
C SER A 104 -10.00 5.80 -11.60
N ASP A 105 -9.79 7.13 -11.73
CA ASP A 105 -10.53 7.98 -12.66
C ASP A 105 -10.33 7.58 -14.12
N GLU A 106 -9.12 7.14 -14.47
CA GLU A 106 -8.77 6.75 -15.85
C GLU A 106 -9.28 5.35 -16.20
N PHE A 107 -9.17 4.38 -15.29
CA PHE A 107 -9.40 2.95 -15.59
C PHE A 107 -10.68 2.38 -14.98
N GLY A 108 -11.38 3.09 -14.12
CA GLY A 108 -12.71 2.69 -13.63
C GLY A 108 -12.68 1.57 -12.58
N PHE A 109 -11.97 1.76 -11.45
CA PHE A 109 -11.93 0.83 -10.34
C PHE A 109 -12.13 1.54 -8.99
N VAL A 110 -12.46 0.81 -7.94
CA VAL A 110 -12.58 1.32 -6.57
C VAL A 110 -11.25 1.15 -5.85
N VAL A 111 -10.80 2.19 -5.12
CA VAL A 111 -9.59 2.13 -4.30
C VAL A 111 -9.94 2.22 -2.82
N VAL A 112 -9.37 1.34 -2.03
CA VAL A 112 -9.41 1.37 -0.56
C VAL A 112 -8.02 1.69 -0.03
N TYR A 113 -7.93 2.67 0.85
CA TYR A 113 -6.74 3.05 1.61
C TYR A 113 -6.97 2.72 3.09
N PRO A 114 -6.62 1.52 3.55
CA PRO A 114 -6.84 1.16 4.96
C PRO A 114 -5.87 1.92 5.86
N LEU A 115 -6.29 2.18 7.12
CA LEU A 115 -5.45 2.76 8.15
C LEU A 115 -4.90 1.65 9.06
N GLY A 116 -3.57 1.50 9.05
CA GLY A 116 -2.86 0.58 9.94
C GLY A 116 -2.93 1.02 11.41
N TYR A 117 -2.94 0.03 12.32
CA TYR A 117 -2.93 0.29 13.75
C TYR A 117 -1.69 1.10 14.16
N GLU A 118 -1.91 2.24 14.84
CA GLU A 118 -0.84 3.20 15.18
C GLU A 118 0.08 3.51 13.99
N ASN A 119 -0.53 3.69 12.80
CA ASN A 119 0.15 3.97 11.53
C ASN A 119 1.19 2.91 11.11
N SER A 120 0.94 1.64 11.42
CA SER A 120 1.81 0.51 11.09
C SER A 120 1.00 -0.75 10.75
N TRP A 121 1.66 -1.72 10.12
CA TRP A 121 1.09 -3.02 9.75
C TRP A 121 1.86 -4.15 10.41
N ASN A 122 1.14 -5.16 10.91
CA ASN A 122 1.71 -6.42 11.37
C ASN A 122 2.03 -7.32 10.16
N SER A 123 3.17 -7.07 9.54
CA SER A 123 3.62 -7.82 8.35
C SER A 123 4.69 -8.89 8.67
N GLY A 124 4.68 -9.42 9.89
CA GLY A 124 5.66 -10.36 10.40
C GLY A 124 6.52 -9.74 11.50
N TRP A 125 7.85 -9.85 11.40
CA TRP A 125 8.74 -9.26 12.42
C TRP A 125 8.87 -7.72 12.33
N CYS A 126 8.28 -7.07 11.35
CA CYS A 126 8.22 -5.61 11.16
C CYS A 126 6.78 -5.17 10.89
N CYS A 127 6.36 -4.00 11.23
CA CYS A 127 7.03 -2.93 11.97
C CYS A 127 6.07 -2.30 12.96
N GLY A 128 6.62 -1.75 14.06
CA GLY A 128 5.93 -0.90 15.02
C GLY A 128 4.85 -1.59 15.85
N GLU A 129 3.96 -0.76 16.38
CA GLU A 129 2.94 -1.17 17.35
C GLU A 129 2.03 -2.30 16.84
N ALA A 130 1.71 -2.33 15.54
CA ALA A 130 0.88 -3.40 14.98
C ALA A 130 1.56 -4.76 15.08
N SER A 131 2.85 -4.85 14.72
CA SER A 131 3.64 -6.08 14.85
C SER A 131 3.90 -6.45 16.31
N GLU A 132 4.27 -5.47 17.16
CA GLU A 132 4.57 -5.69 18.57
C GLU A 132 3.35 -6.20 19.36
N ASN A 133 2.15 -5.77 19.00
CA ASN A 133 0.90 -6.17 19.63
C ASN A 133 0.19 -7.35 18.93
N GLY A 134 0.73 -7.87 17.83
CA GLY A 134 0.16 -8.99 17.08
C GLY A 134 -1.22 -8.69 16.50
N ILE A 135 -1.42 -7.46 16.00
CA ILE A 135 -2.72 -7.02 15.47
C ILE A 135 -3.13 -7.89 14.26
N ASP A 136 -4.41 -8.27 14.21
CA ASP A 136 -4.99 -9.00 13.08
C ASP A 136 -5.37 -8.03 11.94
N ASP A 137 -4.35 -7.55 11.23
CA ASP A 137 -4.56 -6.72 10.05
C ASP A 137 -5.13 -7.51 8.88
N LEU A 138 -4.81 -8.81 8.77
CA LEU A 138 -5.31 -9.67 7.70
C LEU A 138 -6.83 -9.80 7.76
N GLY A 139 -7.38 -10.19 8.90
CA GLY A 139 -8.82 -10.31 9.07
C GLY A 139 -9.54 -8.96 8.88
N PHE A 140 -8.92 -7.85 9.31
CA PHE A 140 -9.45 -6.51 9.07
C PHE A 140 -9.58 -6.20 7.56
N ILE A 141 -8.59 -6.54 6.73
CA ILE A 141 -8.63 -6.31 5.29
C ILE A 141 -9.70 -7.16 4.61
N LEU A 142 -9.86 -8.41 5.02
CA LEU A 142 -10.93 -9.27 4.50
C LEU A 142 -12.33 -8.72 4.85
N GLU A 143 -12.52 -8.23 6.07
CA GLU A 143 -13.76 -7.59 6.49
C GLU A 143 -14.07 -6.32 5.67
N ILE A 144 -13.07 -5.47 5.39
CA ILE A 144 -13.26 -4.31 4.49
C ILE A 144 -13.69 -4.78 3.10
N SER A 145 -13.05 -5.83 2.58
CA SER A 145 -13.38 -6.36 1.25
C SER A 145 -14.85 -6.71 1.13
N GLU A 146 -15.39 -7.46 2.11
CA GLU A 146 -16.80 -7.85 2.13
C GLU A 146 -17.73 -6.62 2.17
N GLN A 147 -17.43 -5.63 3.02
CA GLN A 147 -18.25 -4.43 3.14
C GLN A 147 -18.23 -3.57 1.87
N VAL A 148 -17.08 -3.43 1.23
CA VAL A 148 -16.97 -2.66 -0.01
C VAL A 148 -17.69 -3.36 -1.16
N GLU A 149 -17.58 -4.67 -1.26
CA GLU A 149 -18.29 -5.47 -2.28
C GLU A 149 -19.80 -5.37 -2.13
N ASP A 150 -20.32 -5.45 -0.89
CA ASP A 150 -21.75 -5.31 -0.61
C ASP A 150 -22.30 -3.94 -1.02
N ILE A 151 -21.48 -2.88 -0.94
CA ILE A 151 -21.89 -1.51 -1.27
C ILE A 151 -21.70 -1.21 -2.78
N TRP A 152 -20.57 -1.61 -3.33
CA TRP A 152 -20.15 -1.21 -4.68
C TRP A 152 -20.37 -2.28 -5.75
N ASN A 153 -20.68 -3.53 -5.37
CA ASN A 153 -20.74 -4.68 -6.29
C ASN A 153 -19.42 -4.85 -7.08
N THR A 154 -18.29 -4.66 -6.42
CA THR A 154 -17.00 -4.87 -7.06
C THR A 154 -16.79 -6.34 -7.42
N ASP A 155 -15.93 -6.60 -8.39
CA ASP A 155 -15.67 -7.95 -8.91
C ASP A 155 -14.75 -8.72 -7.96
N SER A 156 -15.27 -9.73 -7.30
CA SER A 156 -14.50 -10.59 -6.40
C SER A 156 -13.34 -11.33 -7.08
N ALA A 157 -13.40 -11.53 -8.40
CA ALA A 157 -12.31 -12.11 -9.18
C ALA A 157 -11.21 -11.10 -9.54
N ARG A 158 -11.39 -9.80 -9.26
CA ARG A 158 -10.43 -8.73 -9.58
C ARG A 158 -10.14 -7.85 -8.37
N ARG A 159 -9.77 -8.49 -7.27
CA ARG A 159 -9.23 -7.82 -6.07
C ARG A 159 -7.71 -7.78 -6.18
N TYR A 160 -7.14 -6.60 -5.99
CA TYR A 160 -5.71 -6.38 -6.13
C TYR A 160 -5.13 -5.73 -4.89
N LEU A 161 -3.86 -6.06 -4.62
CA LEU A 161 -3.09 -5.51 -3.51
C LEU A 161 -1.98 -4.62 -4.05
N THR A 162 -1.84 -3.43 -3.48
CA THR A 162 -0.67 -2.57 -3.68
C THR A 162 -0.29 -1.86 -2.39
N GLY A 163 0.94 -1.36 -2.30
CA GLY A 163 1.39 -0.66 -1.10
C GLY A 163 2.87 -0.34 -1.14
N TYR A 164 3.32 0.40 -0.12
CA TYR A 164 4.65 0.96 -0.06
C TYR A 164 5.34 0.66 1.28
N SER A 165 6.63 0.31 1.26
CA SER A 165 7.43 0.09 2.47
C SER A 165 6.78 -0.93 3.42
N ASN A 166 6.47 -0.63 4.67
CA ASN A 166 5.70 -1.54 5.56
C ASN A 166 4.35 -1.96 4.94
N GLY A 167 3.69 -1.11 4.14
CA GLY A 167 2.53 -1.51 3.35
C GLY A 167 2.85 -2.55 2.27
N CYS A 168 4.04 -2.50 1.65
CA CYS A 168 4.48 -3.54 0.71
C CYS A 168 4.72 -4.88 1.42
N SER A 169 5.34 -4.89 2.60
CA SER A 169 5.47 -6.15 3.36
C SER A 169 4.11 -6.70 3.79
N MET A 170 3.11 -5.84 4.08
CA MET A 170 1.73 -6.28 4.34
C MET A 170 1.07 -6.87 3.09
N VAL A 171 1.26 -6.26 1.91
CA VAL A 171 0.83 -6.83 0.61
C VAL A 171 1.40 -8.23 0.41
N GLN A 172 2.70 -8.40 0.64
CA GLN A 172 3.36 -9.70 0.49
C GLN A 172 2.87 -10.72 1.53
N LYS A 173 2.57 -10.29 2.76
CA LYS A 173 1.95 -11.15 3.77
C LYS A 173 0.55 -11.62 3.33
N LEU A 174 -0.31 -10.72 2.88
CA LEU A 174 -1.64 -11.07 2.36
C LEU A 174 -1.54 -12.02 1.16
N ALA A 175 -0.65 -11.74 0.22
CA ALA A 175 -0.38 -12.61 -0.93
C ALA A 175 0.17 -13.99 -0.51
N ASN A 176 0.86 -14.10 0.62
CA ASN A 176 1.36 -15.36 1.16
C ASN A 176 0.28 -16.14 1.91
N GLU A 177 -0.51 -15.50 2.77
CA GLU A 177 -1.40 -16.18 3.70
C GLU A 177 -2.79 -16.45 3.11
N VAL A 178 -3.28 -15.56 2.25
CA VAL A 178 -4.64 -15.59 1.69
C VAL A 178 -4.64 -15.31 0.17
N SER A 179 -3.66 -15.86 -0.54
CA SER A 179 -3.49 -15.70 -1.99
C SER A 179 -4.77 -15.93 -2.79
N GLN A 180 -5.61 -16.88 -2.36
CA GLN A 180 -6.88 -17.24 -3.02
C GLN A 180 -7.96 -16.14 -2.98
N PHE A 181 -7.72 -15.03 -2.27
CA PHE A 181 -8.64 -13.89 -2.22
C PHE A 181 -8.28 -12.78 -3.20
N PHE A 182 -7.10 -12.83 -3.81
CA PHE A 182 -6.56 -11.73 -4.61
C PHE A 182 -6.06 -12.22 -5.95
N ALA A 183 -6.45 -11.55 -7.02
CA ALA A 183 -6.05 -11.90 -8.39
C ALA A 183 -4.56 -11.62 -8.66
N ALA A 184 -4.00 -10.59 -8.06
CA ALA A 184 -2.59 -10.25 -8.17
C ALA A 184 -2.15 -9.30 -7.05
N ALA A 185 -0.84 -9.26 -6.79
CA ALA A 185 -0.19 -8.36 -5.85
C ALA A 185 0.92 -7.55 -6.54
N GLY A 186 1.04 -6.27 -6.19
CA GLY A 186 2.10 -5.44 -6.71
C GLY A 186 2.47 -4.36 -5.72
N CYS A 187 3.73 -4.30 -5.25
CA CYS A 187 4.10 -3.41 -4.18
C CYS A 187 5.49 -2.78 -4.35
N MET A 188 5.88 -1.91 -3.44
CA MET A 188 7.05 -1.08 -3.60
C MET A 188 7.93 -1.07 -2.36
N ALA A 189 9.21 -1.40 -2.58
CA ALA A 189 10.30 -1.18 -1.65
C ALA A 189 10.20 -1.93 -0.30
N HIS A 190 9.85 -3.22 -0.32
CA HIS A 190 9.97 -4.14 0.82
C HIS A 190 9.87 -5.62 0.39
N TYR A 191 10.06 -6.54 1.35
CA TYR A 191 10.14 -7.98 1.15
C TYR A 191 9.03 -8.74 1.88
N LEU A 192 8.88 -10.03 1.52
CA LEU A 192 8.17 -11.02 2.34
C LEU A 192 8.97 -11.27 3.63
N LEU A 193 8.34 -11.06 4.78
CA LEU A 193 8.98 -11.16 6.11
C LEU A 193 8.64 -12.45 6.85
N GLU A 194 7.94 -13.35 6.21
CA GLU A 194 7.46 -14.61 6.76
C GLU A 194 7.82 -15.79 5.87
N THR A 195 7.75 -16.97 6.42
CA THR A 195 7.92 -18.22 5.64
C THR A 195 6.67 -18.49 4.80
N PRO A 196 6.78 -19.26 3.69
CA PRO A 196 5.63 -19.65 2.88
C PRO A 196 4.52 -20.29 3.71
N SER A 197 3.29 -19.81 3.50
CA SER A 197 2.09 -20.34 4.16
C SER A 197 1.80 -21.77 3.68
N PRO A 198 1.34 -22.68 4.56
CA PRO A 198 0.91 -24.01 4.13
C PRO A 198 -0.34 -24.00 3.24
N ASN A 199 -1.08 -22.89 3.22
CA ASN A 199 -2.28 -22.70 2.40
C ASN A 199 -2.03 -21.83 1.17
N TYR A 200 -0.76 -21.53 0.86
CA TYR A 200 -0.37 -20.72 -0.26
C TYR A 200 -0.81 -21.33 -1.60
N SER A 201 -1.30 -20.50 -2.49
CA SER A 201 -1.51 -20.80 -3.91
C SER A 201 -0.75 -19.80 -4.77
N PRO A 202 -0.18 -20.21 -5.92
CA PRO A 202 0.53 -19.30 -6.81
C PRO A 202 -0.29 -18.07 -7.18
N ILE A 203 0.29 -16.90 -7.01
CA ILE A 203 -0.31 -15.59 -7.27
C ILE A 203 0.65 -14.71 -8.08
N PRO A 204 0.19 -14.01 -9.14
CA PRO A 204 1.01 -13.03 -9.84
C PRO A 204 1.49 -11.92 -8.91
N ILE A 205 2.79 -11.62 -8.95
CA ILE A 205 3.37 -10.58 -8.08
C ILE A 205 4.42 -9.74 -8.80
N ILE A 206 4.36 -8.41 -8.61
CA ILE A 206 5.38 -7.47 -9.02
C ILE A 206 5.90 -6.69 -7.81
N GLU A 207 7.21 -6.50 -7.76
CA GLU A 207 7.85 -5.54 -6.85
C GLU A 207 8.53 -4.43 -7.66
N VAL A 208 8.32 -3.17 -7.26
CA VAL A 208 9.07 -2.02 -7.77
C VAL A 208 10.05 -1.55 -6.71
N HIS A 209 11.35 -1.52 -7.02
CA HIS A 209 12.38 -1.19 -6.03
C HIS A 209 13.44 -0.23 -6.60
N GLY A 210 13.81 0.77 -5.79
CA GLY A 210 14.92 1.67 -6.13
C GLY A 210 16.27 1.06 -5.78
N ILE A 211 17.21 1.01 -6.74
CA ILE A 211 18.54 0.40 -6.51
C ILE A 211 19.35 1.11 -5.42
N HIS A 212 19.06 2.39 -5.16
CA HIS A 212 19.74 3.21 -4.16
C HIS A 212 18.95 3.36 -2.86
N ASP A 213 18.01 2.44 -2.57
CA ASP A 213 17.20 2.47 -1.37
C ASP A 213 18.08 2.39 -0.10
N PRO A 214 18.11 3.44 0.75
CA PRO A 214 18.90 3.45 1.96
C PRO A 214 18.14 2.89 3.18
N VAL A 215 16.85 2.56 3.04
CA VAL A 215 15.98 2.10 4.12
C VAL A 215 15.77 0.60 4.02
N ILE A 216 15.27 0.13 2.88
CA ILE A 216 15.13 -1.30 2.56
C ILE A 216 16.15 -1.63 1.47
N PRO A 217 17.26 -2.32 1.77
CA PRO A 217 18.34 -2.51 0.82
C PRO A 217 17.92 -3.29 -0.41
N TYR A 218 18.30 -2.81 -1.59
CA TYR A 218 18.08 -3.54 -2.84
C TYR A 218 18.86 -4.86 -2.92
N GLY A 219 20.08 -4.88 -2.36
CA GLY A 219 20.96 -6.05 -2.35
C GLY A 219 21.11 -6.66 -0.96
N GLU A 220 21.63 -7.88 -0.89
CA GLU A 220 21.85 -8.64 0.35
C GLU A 220 22.83 -7.97 1.33
N THR A 221 23.65 -7.04 0.86
CA THR A 221 24.65 -6.36 1.64
C THR A 221 24.46 -4.85 1.54
N TYR A 222 24.26 -4.20 2.68
CA TYR A 222 24.23 -2.76 2.92
C TYR A 222 22.88 -2.07 2.96
N GLY A 223 22.19 -2.21 4.11
CA GLY A 223 21.31 -1.15 4.57
C GLY A 223 22.05 -0.28 5.57
N PHE A 224 22.13 1.03 5.34
CA PHE A 224 22.64 1.99 6.33
C PHE A 224 21.61 2.27 7.44
N SER A 225 20.44 1.64 7.40
CA SER A 225 19.43 1.82 8.43
C SER A 225 19.77 0.99 9.67
N PRO A 226 20.04 1.63 10.82
CA PRO A 226 20.23 0.90 12.08
C PRO A 226 19.02 0.04 12.47
N TRP A 227 17.85 0.34 11.91
CA TRP A 227 16.60 -0.37 12.15
C TRP A 227 16.57 -1.74 11.45
N ILE A 228 17.05 -1.81 10.21
CA ILE A 228 17.08 -3.06 9.43
C ILE A 228 18.25 -3.94 9.87
N GLN A 229 19.38 -3.36 10.20
CA GLN A 229 20.54 -4.10 10.66
C GLN A 229 20.28 -4.85 11.98
N HIS A 230 19.35 -4.36 12.82
CA HIS A 230 18.89 -5.06 14.03
C HIS A 230 17.79 -6.10 13.74
N SER A 231 17.05 -5.95 12.65
CA SER A 231 15.91 -6.81 12.35
C SER A 231 16.26 -8.04 11.53
N CYS A 232 17.35 -7.99 10.75
CA CYS A 232 17.71 -9.09 9.85
C CYS A 232 18.82 -10.01 10.39
N ASP A 233 19.42 -9.76 11.59
CA ASP A 233 20.56 -10.54 12.14
C ASP A 233 21.68 -10.85 11.14
N GLY A 234 21.80 -10.05 10.07
CA GLY A 234 22.77 -10.21 8.99
C GLY A 234 22.26 -10.90 7.72
N ASP A 235 21.02 -11.40 7.71
CA ASP A 235 20.38 -12.10 6.59
C ASP A 235 19.26 -11.26 5.95
N CYS A 236 19.48 -9.97 5.69
CA CYS A 236 18.53 -9.19 4.90
C CYS A 236 18.49 -9.73 3.47
N GLN A 237 17.33 -10.17 3.04
CA GLN A 237 17.07 -10.47 1.64
C GLN A 237 17.24 -9.18 0.82
N GLY A 238 17.77 -9.29 -0.38
CA GLY A 238 17.69 -8.22 -1.37
C GLY A 238 16.42 -8.37 -2.22
N ALA A 239 16.06 -7.35 -2.98
CA ALA A 239 14.91 -7.40 -3.86
C ALA A 239 14.96 -8.57 -4.85
N ILE A 240 16.14 -8.89 -5.39
CA ILE A 240 16.32 -10.05 -6.28
C ILE A 240 16.02 -11.35 -5.55
N SER A 241 16.60 -11.57 -4.36
CA SER A 241 16.38 -12.78 -3.56
C SER A 241 14.93 -12.93 -3.11
N ASN A 242 14.25 -11.83 -2.82
CA ASN A 242 12.82 -11.83 -2.53
C ASN A 242 12.00 -12.33 -3.74
N MET A 243 12.31 -11.85 -4.94
CA MET A 243 11.60 -12.29 -6.15
C MET A 243 11.97 -13.72 -6.55
N GLU A 244 13.18 -14.18 -6.29
CA GLU A 244 13.56 -15.60 -6.44
C GLU A 244 12.73 -16.50 -5.50
N THR A 245 12.51 -16.06 -4.25
CA THR A 245 11.64 -16.76 -3.30
C THR A 245 10.19 -16.84 -3.83
N TRP A 246 9.65 -15.75 -4.35
CA TRP A 246 8.32 -15.75 -4.97
C TRP A 246 8.25 -16.64 -6.21
N ALA A 247 9.30 -16.68 -7.03
CA ALA A 247 9.38 -17.57 -8.19
C ALA A 247 9.39 -19.05 -7.77
N GLU A 248 10.10 -19.39 -6.69
CA GLU A 248 10.07 -20.74 -6.12
C GLU A 248 8.67 -21.09 -5.58
N MET A 249 8.04 -20.18 -4.81
CA MET A 249 6.68 -20.35 -4.27
C MET A 249 5.64 -20.52 -5.38
N ASN A 250 5.77 -19.78 -6.47
CA ASN A 250 4.88 -19.87 -7.63
C ASN A 250 5.16 -21.06 -8.54
N GLY A 251 6.12 -21.93 -8.19
CA GLY A 251 6.47 -23.08 -9.01
C GLY A 251 6.98 -22.70 -10.41
N CYS A 252 7.67 -21.57 -10.54
CA CYS A 252 8.17 -21.11 -11.83
C CYS A 252 9.24 -22.08 -12.37
N SER A 253 9.19 -22.38 -13.65
CA SER A 253 10.10 -23.32 -14.29
C SER A 253 11.47 -22.67 -14.54
N GLY A 254 12.52 -23.29 -14.02
CA GLY A 254 13.89 -22.82 -14.17
C GLY A 254 14.40 -22.01 -12.97
N SER A 255 15.73 -22.01 -12.81
CA SER A 255 16.43 -21.27 -11.75
C SER A 255 16.88 -19.87 -12.17
N THR A 256 16.52 -19.46 -13.39
CA THR A 256 16.90 -18.16 -13.97
C THR A 256 15.67 -17.49 -14.55
N PRO A 257 15.61 -16.16 -14.47
CA PRO A 257 14.54 -15.38 -15.12
C PRO A 257 14.44 -15.73 -16.62
N ASP A 258 13.22 -15.74 -17.14
CA ASP A 258 12.95 -15.89 -18.56
C ASP A 258 12.73 -14.55 -19.28
N THR A 259 12.63 -13.47 -18.51
CA THR A 259 12.55 -12.11 -19.00
C THR A 259 13.63 -11.26 -18.33
N GLU A 260 14.44 -10.61 -19.14
CA GLU A 260 15.46 -9.66 -18.70
C GLU A 260 15.50 -8.46 -19.64
N ILE A 261 15.26 -7.26 -19.08
CA ILE A 261 15.32 -5.98 -19.79
C ILE A 261 16.25 -5.06 -19.01
N PHE A 262 17.19 -4.44 -19.68
CA PHE A 262 18.13 -3.49 -19.07
C PHE A 262 18.15 -2.19 -19.85
N GLU A 263 17.61 -1.14 -19.25
CA GLU A 263 17.62 0.22 -19.78
C GLU A 263 18.43 1.15 -18.86
N TYR A 264 18.62 2.40 -19.24
CA TYR A 264 19.37 3.34 -18.42
C TYR A 264 18.67 3.67 -17.10
N ASP A 265 17.36 3.90 -17.15
CA ASP A 265 16.57 4.34 -16.00
C ASP A 265 15.95 3.19 -15.21
N TYR A 266 15.82 2.00 -15.83
CA TYR A 266 15.20 0.84 -15.18
C TYR A 266 15.75 -0.49 -15.71
N SER A 267 15.47 -1.54 -14.95
CA SER A 267 15.61 -2.91 -15.43
C SER A 267 14.42 -3.76 -14.96
N ILE A 268 14.15 -4.84 -15.71
CA ILE A 268 13.10 -5.80 -15.40
C ILE A 268 13.72 -7.18 -15.37
N ILE A 269 13.44 -7.93 -14.31
CA ILE A 269 13.70 -9.35 -14.19
C ILE A 269 12.37 -10.04 -13.95
N GLY A 270 12.05 -11.08 -14.72
CA GLY A 270 10.76 -11.74 -14.64
C GLY A 270 10.81 -13.25 -14.85
N TYR A 271 9.83 -13.91 -14.24
CA TYR A 271 9.51 -15.33 -14.38
C TYR A 271 8.06 -15.44 -14.83
N THR A 272 7.83 -15.95 -16.04
CA THR A 272 6.48 -16.03 -16.65
C THR A 272 5.98 -17.47 -16.82
N GLN A 273 6.84 -18.47 -16.58
CA GLN A 273 6.49 -19.88 -16.72
C GLN A 273 6.23 -20.51 -15.34
N CYS A 274 5.25 -19.98 -14.64
CA CYS A 274 4.88 -20.38 -13.29
C CYS A 274 3.56 -21.16 -13.27
N GLU A 275 3.24 -21.80 -12.14
CA GLU A 275 1.98 -22.51 -11.97
C GLU A 275 0.78 -21.53 -11.96
N ASN A 276 -0.39 -21.99 -12.35
CA ASN A 276 -1.65 -21.21 -12.38
C ASN A 276 -1.58 -19.89 -13.16
N ASN A 277 -0.76 -19.82 -14.22
CA ASN A 277 -0.50 -18.57 -14.95
C ASN A 277 0.01 -17.41 -14.08
N ALA A 278 0.49 -17.69 -12.89
CA ALA A 278 1.18 -16.70 -12.08
C ALA A 278 2.46 -16.23 -12.77
N SER A 279 2.87 -15.03 -12.49
CA SER A 279 4.18 -14.51 -12.89
C SER A 279 4.82 -13.74 -11.73
N VAL A 280 6.12 -13.63 -11.77
CA VAL A 280 6.90 -12.86 -10.78
C VAL A 280 7.74 -11.84 -11.52
N GLN A 281 7.67 -10.58 -11.12
CA GLN A 281 8.42 -9.52 -11.79
C GLN A 281 9.08 -8.58 -10.77
N LEU A 282 10.36 -8.31 -10.95
CA LEU A 282 11.07 -7.21 -10.30
C LEU A 282 11.29 -6.08 -11.31
N PHE A 283 10.70 -4.93 -11.03
CA PHE A 283 10.92 -3.70 -11.76
C PHE A 283 11.87 -2.80 -10.96
N THR A 284 13.11 -2.71 -11.39
CA THR A 284 14.14 -1.93 -10.71
C THR A 284 14.22 -0.53 -11.29
N LEU A 285 14.10 0.48 -10.44
CA LEU A 285 14.37 1.87 -10.80
C LEU A 285 15.85 2.18 -10.52
N ASN A 286 16.65 2.30 -11.57
CA ASN A 286 18.12 2.37 -11.47
C ASN A 286 18.65 3.64 -10.79
N LEU A 287 17.83 4.68 -10.63
CA LEU A 287 18.22 5.94 -10.02
C LEU A 287 17.38 6.28 -8.78
N ALA A 288 16.41 5.44 -8.42
CA ALA A 288 15.50 5.72 -7.31
C ALA A 288 16.04 5.27 -5.96
N HIS A 289 15.54 5.94 -4.92
CA HIS A 289 15.78 5.64 -3.52
C HIS A 289 14.56 4.89 -2.90
N HIS A 290 14.35 5.04 -1.58
CA HIS A 290 13.26 4.35 -0.87
C HIS A 290 11.85 4.75 -1.35
N ASN A 291 11.64 6.00 -1.77
CA ASN A 291 10.39 6.40 -2.39
C ASN A 291 10.46 6.15 -3.91
N PRO A 292 9.87 5.09 -4.46
CA PRO A 292 9.87 4.80 -5.89
C PRO A 292 8.78 5.55 -6.64
N TYR A 293 7.86 6.23 -5.94
CA TYR A 293 6.80 7.00 -6.57
C TYR A 293 7.34 8.21 -7.34
N LYS A 294 6.60 8.60 -8.38
CA LYS A 294 6.86 9.80 -9.15
C LYS A 294 6.66 11.09 -8.34
N LYS A 295 5.81 11.03 -7.32
CA LYS A 295 5.53 12.15 -6.42
C LYS A 295 6.44 12.09 -5.20
N ASP A 296 6.96 13.24 -4.76
CA ASP A 296 7.75 13.34 -3.56
C ASP A 296 6.89 13.30 -2.31
N TYR A 297 7.47 12.85 -1.21
CA TYR A 297 6.83 12.95 0.10
C TYR A 297 6.45 14.41 0.42
N PRO A 298 5.27 14.65 1.02
CA PRO A 298 4.91 15.98 1.51
C PRO A 298 6.00 16.55 2.43
N SER A 299 6.38 17.79 2.22
CA SER A 299 7.51 18.44 2.93
C SER A 299 7.37 18.52 4.44
N ASN A 300 6.16 18.36 4.97
CA ASN A 300 5.82 18.31 6.39
C ASN A 300 5.87 16.90 7.00
N ASN A 301 6.17 15.88 6.21
CA ASN A 301 6.29 14.51 6.70
C ASN A 301 7.66 14.30 7.37
N LEU A 302 7.68 13.60 8.51
CA LEU A 302 8.89 13.33 9.28
C LEU A 302 9.93 12.53 8.49
N TRP A 303 9.48 11.69 7.53
CA TRP A 303 10.31 10.85 6.68
C TRP A 303 10.82 11.56 5.42
N SER A 304 10.30 12.75 5.11
CA SER A 304 10.69 13.52 3.92
C SER A 304 12.21 13.67 3.76
N PRO A 305 13.02 13.91 4.81
CA PRO A 305 14.47 14.01 4.66
C PRO A 305 15.17 12.71 4.24
N VAL A 306 14.57 11.55 4.56
CA VAL A 306 15.13 10.22 4.24
C VAL A 306 14.66 9.73 2.88
N THR A 307 13.45 10.12 2.49
CA THR A 307 12.76 9.65 1.29
C THR A 307 12.69 10.70 0.18
N SER A 308 13.01 11.96 0.47
CA SER A 308 13.18 13.01 -0.55
C SER A 308 14.34 12.65 -1.48
N ASN A 309 14.20 12.86 -2.74
CA ASN A 309 14.96 12.39 -3.90
C ASN A 309 14.49 11.03 -4.44
N GLY A 310 13.24 10.64 -4.11
CA GLY A 310 12.64 9.37 -4.40
C GLY A 310 12.94 8.77 -5.76
N ASN A 311 12.23 9.19 -6.77
CA ASN A 311 12.32 8.62 -8.13
C ASN A 311 12.65 9.71 -9.16
N PRO A 312 13.95 9.95 -9.47
CA PRO A 312 14.35 10.95 -10.46
C PRO A 312 14.17 10.50 -11.91
N THR A 313 13.80 9.25 -12.18
CA THR A 313 13.63 8.72 -13.53
C THR A 313 12.39 9.28 -14.24
N GLY A 314 11.41 9.73 -13.48
CA GLY A 314 10.11 10.16 -14.00
C GLY A 314 9.19 9.01 -14.43
N ILE A 315 9.60 7.76 -14.25
CA ILE A 315 8.78 6.57 -14.49
C ILE A 315 7.66 6.55 -13.45
N ASP A 316 6.45 6.29 -13.90
CA ASP A 316 5.28 6.18 -13.02
C ASP A 316 5.14 4.75 -12.49
N SER A 317 5.68 4.51 -11.31
CA SER A 317 5.65 3.19 -10.67
C SER A 317 4.24 2.71 -10.34
N SER A 318 3.32 3.61 -10.03
CA SER A 318 1.91 3.25 -9.79
C SER A 318 1.25 2.75 -11.06
N LEU A 319 1.50 3.40 -12.19
CA LEU A 319 1.01 2.93 -13.49
C LEU A 319 1.61 1.56 -13.86
N ILE A 320 2.91 1.36 -13.63
CA ILE A 320 3.57 0.06 -13.86
C ILE A 320 2.90 -1.05 -13.04
N VAL A 321 2.63 -0.78 -11.76
CA VAL A 321 1.93 -1.73 -10.88
C VAL A 321 0.51 -1.98 -11.39
N TRP A 322 -0.25 -0.95 -11.72
CA TRP A 322 -1.60 -1.12 -12.26
C TRP A 322 -1.63 -1.91 -13.58
N GLU A 323 -0.74 -1.60 -14.52
CA GLU A 323 -0.63 -2.31 -15.80
C GLU A 323 -0.28 -3.80 -15.59
N PHE A 324 0.47 -4.14 -14.54
CA PHE A 324 0.70 -5.53 -14.16
C PHE A 324 -0.56 -6.15 -13.55
N LEU A 325 -1.13 -5.56 -12.50
CA LEU A 325 -2.28 -6.11 -11.77
C LEU A 325 -3.49 -6.37 -12.68
N SER A 326 -3.80 -5.42 -13.55
CA SER A 326 -5.00 -5.45 -14.41
C SER A 326 -5.00 -6.56 -15.47
N GLN A 327 -3.89 -7.27 -15.65
CA GLN A 327 -3.79 -8.43 -16.58
C GLN A 327 -4.40 -9.70 -15.99
N TYR A 328 -4.63 -9.75 -14.68
CA TYR A 328 -5.03 -10.96 -13.97
C TYR A 328 -6.44 -10.87 -13.41
N SER A 329 -7.09 -12.03 -13.39
CA SER A 329 -8.33 -12.25 -12.66
C SER A 329 -8.29 -13.66 -12.07
N GLU A 330 -8.91 -13.86 -10.90
CA GLU A 330 -9.13 -15.22 -10.41
C GLU A 330 -10.05 -15.96 -11.36
N GLU A 331 -9.67 -17.17 -11.75
CA GLU A 331 -10.57 -18.06 -12.47
C GLU A 331 -11.63 -18.57 -11.48
N SER A 332 -12.91 -18.31 -11.77
CA SER A 332 -14.08 -18.76 -11.00
C SER A 332 -14.30 -20.26 -11.08
#